data_b2f9c563c6f472df8e6419fee0db2e3d
#
_entry.id   b2f9c563c6f472df8e6419fee0db2e3d
#
_cell.length_a   1.000
_cell.length_b   1.000
_cell.length_c   1.000
_cell.angle_alpha   90.00
_cell.angle_beta   90.00
_cell.angle_gamma   90.00
#
_symmetry.space_group_name_H-M   'P 1'
#
loop_
_entity.id
_entity.type
_entity.pdbx_description
1 polymer ?
#
loop_
_entity_poly.entity_id
_entity_poly.type
_entity_poly.pdbx_seq_one_letter_code
_entity_poly.pdbx_strand_id
1 'polypeptide(L)'
;MRIAVIDSTPLILLTHLGLCLELTLFFDAVYVPRAVQREVNRKGRFRYRLRKLYETGFFVRCITADATNVRLLQDDVDEGEAEALIQAQEKAATFFIGDDKRAREIGENLGLKCVGTVRLLARLGREGRAPEPRTLVRKLQRDLRFRVSEDIVERAIAMAGEPI
;
A
#
# COMPACT_ATOMS: atom_id res chain seq x y z
N MET A 1 -8.44 10.46 13.03
CA MET A 1 -8.24 9.05 12.68
C MET A 1 -7.41 8.98 11.39
N ARG A 2 -6.32 8.22 11.39
CA ARG A 2 -5.40 8.06 10.25
C ARG A 2 -5.81 6.82 9.44
N ILE A 3 -6.67 7.02 8.47
CA ILE A 3 -7.16 5.94 7.61
C ILE A 3 -6.32 5.90 6.33
N ALA A 4 -5.88 4.72 5.94
CA ALA A 4 -5.23 4.48 4.67
C ALA A 4 -6.05 3.56 3.77
N VAL A 5 -5.93 3.73 2.46
CA VAL A 5 -6.34 2.74 1.45
C VAL A 5 -5.09 2.20 0.79
N ILE A 6 -5.01 0.89 0.61
CA ILE A 6 -3.83 0.21 0.09
C ILE A 6 -4.10 -0.43 -1.27
N ASP A 7 -3.14 -0.25 -2.20
CA ASP A 7 -3.11 -0.93 -3.48
C ASP A 7 -2.50 -2.34 -3.38
N SER A 8 -2.63 -3.14 -4.43
CA SER A 8 -2.24 -4.55 -4.48
C SER A 8 -0.73 -4.76 -4.31
N THR A 9 0.10 -3.96 -4.97
CA THR A 9 1.56 -4.14 -4.92
C THR A 9 2.10 -3.99 -3.50
N PRO A 10 1.89 -2.89 -2.75
CA PRO A 10 2.35 -2.78 -1.38
C PRO A 10 1.74 -3.84 -0.47
N LEU A 11 0.46 -4.21 -0.65
CA LEU A 11 -0.16 -5.27 0.16
C LEU A 11 0.54 -6.63 -0.04
N ILE A 12 0.88 -6.98 -1.28
CA ILE A 12 1.62 -8.21 -1.60
C ILE A 12 3.02 -8.19 -0.99
N LEU A 13 3.76 -7.07 -1.17
CA LEU A 13 5.14 -6.93 -0.70
C LEU A 13 5.21 -7.02 0.83
N LEU A 14 4.36 -6.27 1.53
CA LEU A 14 4.30 -6.28 3.00
C LEU A 14 3.82 -7.63 3.55
N THR A 15 2.86 -8.29 2.88
CA THR A 15 2.41 -9.64 3.26
C THR A 15 3.54 -10.66 3.10
N HIS A 16 4.34 -10.56 2.02
CA HIS A 16 5.49 -11.43 1.80
C HIS A 16 6.54 -11.29 2.90
N LEU A 17 6.79 -10.05 3.32
CA LEU A 17 7.74 -9.74 4.40
C LEU A 17 7.19 -10.03 5.81
N GLY A 18 5.87 -10.25 5.97
CA GLY A 18 5.24 -10.40 7.28
C GLY A 18 5.13 -9.10 8.08
N LEU A 19 5.15 -7.95 7.40
CA LEU A 19 5.20 -6.61 8.02
C LEU A 19 3.87 -5.86 7.98
N CYS A 20 2.77 -6.47 7.51
CA CYS A 20 1.48 -5.78 7.39
C CYS A 20 0.98 -5.20 8.72
N LEU A 21 1.12 -5.93 9.82
CA LEU A 21 0.63 -5.47 11.14
C LEU A 21 1.50 -4.37 11.74
N GLU A 22 2.73 -4.19 11.27
CA GLU A 22 3.58 -3.07 11.69
C GLU A 22 3.01 -1.71 11.22
N LEU A 23 2.09 -1.71 10.23
CA LEU A 23 1.39 -0.51 9.80
C LEU A 23 0.48 0.10 10.88
N THR A 24 0.12 -0.66 11.93
CA THR A 24 -0.60 -0.12 13.10
C THR A 24 0.18 0.99 13.81
N LEU A 25 1.48 1.09 13.59
CA LEU A 25 2.30 2.20 14.06
C LEU A 25 1.91 3.54 13.40
N PHE A 26 1.39 3.49 12.18
CA PHE A 26 1.15 4.68 11.36
C PHE A 26 -0.33 4.96 11.12
N PHE A 27 -1.18 3.94 11.13
CA PHE A 27 -2.58 4.03 10.75
C PHE A 27 -3.50 3.38 11.79
N ASP A 28 -4.71 3.89 11.89
CA ASP A 28 -5.77 3.31 12.74
C ASP A 28 -6.53 2.19 12.00
N ALA A 29 -6.60 2.28 10.67
CA ALA A 29 -7.20 1.26 9.81
C ALA A 29 -6.61 1.34 8.40
N VAL A 30 -6.57 0.19 7.71
CA VAL A 30 -6.19 0.08 6.29
C VAL A 30 -7.33 -0.57 5.51
N TYR A 31 -7.92 0.17 4.60
CA TYR A 31 -8.97 -0.33 3.71
C TYR A 31 -8.38 -1.03 2.48
N VAL A 32 -8.97 -2.17 2.14
CA VAL A 32 -8.56 -2.99 1.00
C VAL A 32 -9.72 -3.08 0.00
N PRO A 33 -9.65 -2.39 -1.15
CA PRO A 33 -10.67 -2.41 -2.18
C PRO A 33 -10.92 -3.79 -2.77
N ARG A 34 -12.08 -3.99 -3.36
CA ARG A 34 -12.48 -5.30 -3.92
C ARG A 34 -11.57 -5.76 -5.07
N ALA A 35 -11.16 -4.85 -5.96
CA ALA A 35 -10.25 -5.19 -7.05
C ALA A 35 -8.89 -5.65 -6.50
N VAL A 36 -8.36 -4.95 -5.50
CA VAL A 36 -7.11 -5.32 -4.81
C VAL A 36 -7.24 -6.70 -4.15
N GLN A 37 -8.36 -6.97 -3.47
CA GLN A 37 -8.61 -8.30 -2.87
C GLN A 37 -8.60 -9.41 -3.94
N ARG A 38 -9.26 -9.18 -5.10
CA ARG A 38 -9.28 -10.13 -6.21
C ARG A 38 -7.89 -10.41 -6.74
N GLU A 39 -7.10 -9.35 -6.95
CA GLU A 39 -5.75 -9.48 -7.48
C GLU A 39 -4.83 -10.26 -6.54
N VAL A 40 -4.81 -9.92 -5.26
CA VAL A 40 -3.99 -10.63 -4.27
C VAL A 40 -4.43 -12.08 -4.11
N ASN A 41 -5.74 -12.36 -4.15
CA ASN A 41 -6.27 -13.72 -4.07
C ASN A 41 -5.91 -14.59 -5.29
N ARG A 42 -5.78 -14.02 -6.48
CA ARG A 42 -5.29 -14.76 -7.67
C ARG A 42 -3.89 -15.33 -7.47
N LYS A 43 -3.07 -14.67 -6.66
CA LYS A 43 -1.72 -15.13 -6.30
C LYS A 43 -1.73 -16.15 -5.16
N GLY A 44 -2.67 -17.05 -5.12
CA GLY A 44 -2.97 -18.17 -4.22
C GLY A 44 -2.19 -18.25 -2.89
N ARG A 45 -0.85 -18.13 -2.94
CA ARG A 45 0.05 -18.19 -1.78
C ARG A 45 -0.19 -17.11 -0.70
N PHE A 46 -0.83 -15.99 -1.07
CA PHE A 46 -1.13 -14.90 -0.14
C PHE A 46 -2.53 -15.00 0.49
N ARG A 47 -3.42 -15.81 -0.09
CA ARG A 47 -4.83 -15.92 0.33
C ARG A 47 -5.00 -16.21 1.81
N TYR A 48 -4.25 -17.15 2.36
CA TYR A 48 -4.35 -17.50 3.78
C TYR A 48 -3.89 -16.35 4.67
N ARG A 49 -2.73 -15.75 4.35
CA ARG A 49 -2.20 -14.62 5.13
C ARG A 49 -3.11 -13.41 5.09
N LEU A 50 -3.68 -13.10 3.92
CA LEU A 50 -4.63 -12.00 3.76
C LEU A 50 -5.90 -12.22 4.58
N ARG A 51 -6.44 -13.45 4.60
CA ARG A 51 -7.57 -13.78 5.48
C ARG A 51 -7.25 -13.51 6.93
N LYS A 52 -6.07 -13.91 7.41
CA LYS A 52 -5.63 -13.64 8.78
C LYS A 52 -5.50 -12.14 9.09
N LEU A 53 -5.06 -11.34 8.13
CA LEU A 53 -5.03 -9.88 8.31
C LEU A 53 -6.43 -9.30 8.52
N TYR A 54 -7.44 -9.76 7.78
CA TYR A 54 -8.82 -9.30 7.97
C TYR A 54 -9.40 -9.70 9.33
N GLU A 55 -9.01 -10.85 9.88
CA GLU A 55 -9.44 -11.29 11.22
C GLU A 55 -8.97 -10.35 12.34
N THR A 56 -7.95 -9.54 12.11
CA THR A 56 -7.44 -8.54 13.07
C THR A 56 -8.36 -7.33 13.22
N GLY A 57 -9.22 -7.06 12.25
CA GLY A 57 -10.03 -5.84 12.17
C GLY A 57 -9.26 -4.58 11.74
N PHE A 58 -7.94 -4.62 11.68
CA PHE A 58 -7.11 -3.50 11.21
C PHE A 58 -7.14 -3.36 9.69
N PHE A 59 -7.10 -4.50 8.96
CA PHE A 59 -7.34 -4.52 7.52
C PHE A 59 -8.83 -4.74 7.25
N VAL A 60 -9.45 -3.77 6.58
CA VAL A 60 -10.91 -3.75 6.37
C VAL A 60 -11.22 -3.92 4.89
N ARG A 61 -11.95 -4.98 4.56
CA ARG A 61 -12.47 -5.16 3.20
C ARG A 61 -13.53 -4.12 2.89
N CYS A 62 -13.44 -3.52 1.72
CA CYS A 62 -14.42 -2.53 1.28
C CYS A 62 -14.81 -2.72 -0.19
N ILE A 63 -15.95 -2.13 -0.55
CA ILE A 63 -16.50 -2.10 -1.90
C ILE A 63 -16.71 -0.63 -2.24
N THR A 64 -16.21 -0.24 -3.42
CA THR A 64 -16.41 1.10 -3.96
C THR A 64 -17.82 1.21 -4.52
N ALA A 65 -18.56 2.24 -4.14
CA ALA A 65 -19.90 2.50 -4.61
C ALA A 65 -19.89 3.26 -5.95
N ASP A 66 -18.90 4.14 -6.16
CA ASP A 66 -18.80 5.00 -7.35
C ASP A 66 -18.08 4.32 -8.52
N ALA A 67 -18.78 3.36 -9.15
CA ALA A 67 -18.25 2.65 -10.32
C ALA A 67 -18.00 3.57 -11.54
N THR A 68 -18.67 4.72 -11.61
CA THR A 68 -18.49 5.66 -12.73
C THR A 68 -17.14 6.34 -12.64
N ASN A 69 -16.79 6.90 -11.49
CA ASN A 69 -15.50 7.55 -11.29
C ASN A 69 -14.34 6.55 -11.33
N VAL A 70 -14.54 5.30 -10.87
CA VAL A 70 -13.54 4.24 -11.05
C VAL A 70 -13.23 4.03 -12.54
N ARG A 71 -14.26 3.92 -13.40
CA ARG A 71 -14.06 3.74 -14.85
C ARG A 71 -13.32 4.92 -15.50
N LEU A 72 -13.63 6.14 -15.09
CA LEU A 72 -12.96 7.34 -15.61
C LEU A 72 -11.47 7.35 -15.27
N LEU A 73 -11.09 6.90 -14.06
CA LEU A 73 -9.70 6.81 -13.68
C LEU A 73 -8.93 5.67 -14.36
N GLN A 74 -9.64 4.64 -14.86
CA GLN A 74 -8.99 3.52 -15.56
C GLN A 74 -8.35 3.89 -16.90
N ASP A 75 -8.60 5.09 -17.40
CA ASP A 75 -7.87 5.63 -18.56
C ASP A 75 -6.42 6.02 -18.20
N ASP A 76 -6.14 6.26 -16.93
CA ASP A 76 -4.85 6.74 -16.40
C ASP A 76 -4.11 5.70 -15.54
N VAL A 77 -4.83 4.81 -14.85
CA VAL A 77 -4.31 3.82 -13.89
C VAL A 77 -5.06 2.50 -14.00
N ASP A 78 -4.55 1.44 -13.40
CA ASP A 78 -5.25 0.15 -13.42
C ASP A 78 -6.51 0.10 -12.53
N GLU A 79 -7.29 -1.00 -12.63
CA GLU A 79 -8.56 -1.15 -11.90
C GLU A 79 -8.35 -1.10 -10.37
N GLY A 80 -7.28 -1.73 -9.87
CA GLY A 80 -6.98 -1.77 -8.44
C GLY A 80 -6.64 -0.40 -7.88
N GLU A 81 -5.80 0.33 -8.62
CA GLU A 81 -5.41 1.70 -8.29
C GLU A 81 -6.60 2.66 -8.36
N ALA A 82 -7.41 2.58 -9.44
CA ALA A 82 -8.60 3.39 -9.59
C ALA A 82 -9.61 3.16 -8.45
N GLU A 83 -9.92 1.90 -8.12
CA GLU A 83 -10.77 1.58 -6.97
C GLU A 83 -10.18 2.12 -5.67
N ALA A 84 -8.87 1.97 -5.44
CA ALA A 84 -8.22 2.42 -4.21
C ALA A 84 -8.31 3.96 -4.05
N LEU A 85 -8.11 4.72 -5.11
CA LEU A 85 -8.20 6.17 -5.10
C LEU A 85 -9.63 6.67 -4.84
N ILE A 86 -10.63 6.11 -5.52
CA ILE A 86 -12.04 6.46 -5.30
C ILE A 86 -12.49 6.02 -3.91
N GLN A 87 -12.10 4.84 -3.47
CA GLN A 87 -12.39 4.35 -2.13
C GLN A 87 -11.81 5.28 -1.05
N ALA A 88 -10.61 5.83 -1.28
CA ALA A 88 -10.01 6.77 -0.36
C ALA A 88 -10.89 8.02 -0.16
N GLN A 89 -11.48 8.54 -1.24
CA GLN A 89 -12.43 9.65 -1.17
C GLN A 89 -13.73 9.25 -0.43
N GLU A 90 -14.34 8.10 -0.78
CA GLU A 90 -15.58 7.62 -0.17
C GLU A 90 -15.45 7.38 1.35
N LYS A 91 -14.28 6.95 1.80
CA LYS A 91 -14.00 6.67 3.22
C LYS A 91 -13.38 7.83 3.98
N ALA A 92 -13.26 8.99 3.33
CA ALA A 92 -12.54 10.14 3.89
C ALA A 92 -11.15 9.73 4.43
N ALA A 93 -10.47 8.83 3.70
CA ALA A 93 -9.13 8.40 4.04
C ALA A 93 -8.15 9.56 3.83
N THR A 94 -7.12 9.60 4.66
CA THR A 94 -6.06 10.62 4.58
C THR A 94 -4.88 10.13 3.77
N PHE A 95 -4.73 8.80 3.62
CA PHE A 95 -3.55 8.19 3.01
C PHE A 95 -3.91 7.21 1.89
N PHE A 96 -3.09 7.24 0.84
CA PHE A 96 -3.02 6.20 -0.18
C PHE A 96 -1.66 5.51 -0.11
N ILE A 97 -1.66 4.18 -0.03
CA ILE A 97 -0.45 3.35 -0.04
C ILE A 97 -0.35 2.70 -1.41
N GLY A 98 0.56 3.20 -2.25
CA GLY A 98 0.74 2.73 -3.62
C GLY A 98 2.15 2.98 -4.14
N ASP A 99 2.65 2.08 -5.00
CA ASP A 99 4.01 2.15 -5.56
C ASP A 99 4.04 2.79 -6.96
N ASP A 100 2.92 2.79 -7.70
CA ASP A 100 2.84 3.43 -9.00
C ASP A 100 2.94 4.95 -8.90
N LYS A 101 3.78 5.55 -9.76
CA LYS A 101 4.00 7.00 -9.76
C LYS A 101 2.75 7.77 -10.17
N ARG A 102 2.07 7.30 -11.23
CA ARG A 102 0.88 7.97 -11.76
C ARG A 102 -0.28 7.93 -10.77
N ALA A 103 -0.50 6.77 -10.13
CA ALA A 103 -1.50 6.63 -9.08
C ALA A 103 -1.24 7.56 -7.90
N ARG A 104 0.02 7.73 -7.48
CA ARG A 104 0.37 8.68 -6.42
C ARG A 104 0.13 10.14 -6.83
N GLU A 105 0.51 10.54 -8.05
CA GLU A 105 0.24 11.89 -8.57
C GLU A 105 -1.26 12.21 -8.55
N ILE A 106 -2.10 11.27 -8.97
CA ILE A 106 -3.56 11.41 -8.91
C ILE A 106 -4.03 11.51 -7.46
N GLY A 107 -3.53 10.63 -6.59
CA GLY A 107 -3.86 10.65 -5.15
C GLY A 107 -3.54 11.99 -4.49
N GLU A 108 -2.37 12.55 -4.77
CA GLU A 108 -1.95 13.88 -4.28
C GLU A 108 -2.88 14.99 -4.77
N ASN A 109 -3.28 14.94 -6.06
CA ASN A 109 -4.26 15.88 -6.63
C ASN A 109 -5.65 15.76 -5.99
N LEU A 110 -5.98 14.58 -5.47
CA LEU A 110 -7.21 14.33 -4.70
C LEU A 110 -7.06 14.70 -3.20
N GLY A 111 -5.91 15.26 -2.81
CA GLY A 111 -5.64 15.69 -1.44
C GLY A 111 -5.18 14.58 -0.49
N LEU A 112 -4.83 13.40 -1.02
CA LEU A 112 -4.32 12.28 -0.23
C LEU A 112 -2.81 12.44 0.04
N LYS A 113 -2.36 12.00 1.19
CA LYS A 113 -0.95 11.76 1.46
C LYS A 113 -0.56 10.41 0.88
N CYS A 114 0.32 10.41 -0.11
CA CYS A 114 0.72 9.19 -0.80
C CYS A 114 2.04 8.64 -0.26
N VAL A 115 2.09 7.33 -0.01
CA VAL A 115 3.28 6.66 0.50
C VAL A 115 3.51 5.33 -0.23
N GLY A 116 4.76 5.10 -0.66
CA GLY A 116 5.17 3.84 -1.29
C GLY A 116 5.75 2.85 -0.29
N THR A 117 5.86 1.59 -0.71
CA THR A 117 6.38 0.49 0.12
C THR A 117 7.76 0.80 0.70
N VAL A 118 8.71 1.26 -0.13
CA VAL A 118 10.09 1.51 0.35
C VAL A 118 10.13 2.57 1.43
N ARG A 119 9.28 3.60 1.35
CA ARG A 119 9.17 4.63 2.38
C ARG A 119 8.65 4.06 3.71
N LEU A 120 7.66 3.16 3.65
CA LEU A 120 7.16 2.44 4.84
C LEU A 120 8.24 1.55 5.44
N LEU A 121 8.98 0.78 4.61
CA LEU A 121 10.08 -0.06 5.09
C LEU A 121 11.18 0.75 5.76
N ALA A 122 11.57 1.89 5.17
CA ALA A 122 12.58 2.77 5.74
C ALA A 122 12.14 3.34 7.10
N ARG A 123 10.88 3.74 7.21
CA ARG A 123 10.31 4.23 8.46
C ARG A 123 10.24 3.12 9.53
N LEU A 124 9.76 1.94 9.18
CA LEU A 124 9.72 0.78 10.09
C LEU A 124 11.11 0.38 10.57
N GLY A 125 12.11 0.40 9.67
CA GLY A 125 13.51 0.15 10.05
C GLY A 125 14.02 1.15 11.08
N ARG A 126 13.72 2.44 10.90
CA ARG A 126 14.10 3.49 11.86
C ARG A 126 13.44 3.31 13.23
N GLU A 127 12.20 2.85 13.26
CA GLU A 127 11.46 2.57 14.50
C GLU A 127 11.87 1.23 15.15
N GLY A 128 12.84 0.51 14.56
CA GLY A 128 13.25 -0.81 15.07
C GLY A 128 12.20 -1.91 14.89
N ARG A 129 11.21 -1.68 14.01
CA ARG A 129 10.10 -2.60 13.76
C ARG A 129 10.33 -3.52 12.55
N ALA A 130 11.39 -3.27 11.79
CA ALA A 130 11.77 -4.05 10.62
C ALA A 130 13.30 -4.10 10.47
N PRO A 131 13.85 -5.11 9.76
CA PRO A 131 15.23 -5.10 9.33
C PRO A 131 15.59 -3.89 8.46
N GLU A 132 16.88 -3.74 8.21
CA GLU A 132 17.43 -2.67 7.38
C GLU A 132 16.75 -2.65 5.99
N PRO A 133 16.29 -1.46 5.51
CA PRO A 133 15.47 -1.32 4.31
C PRO A 133 16.09 -1.92 3.05
N ARG A 134 17.38 -1.74 2.82
CA ARG A 134 18.09 -2.29 1.65
C ARG A 134 18.05 -3.82 1.61
N THR A 135 18.17 -4.46 2.78
CA THR A 135 18.06 -5.91 2.91
C THR A 135 16.67 -6.40 2.52
N LEU A 136 15.62 -5.71 2.97
CA LEU A 136 14.24 -6.02 2.60
C LEU A 136 13.96 -5.79 1.12
N VAL A 137 14.44 -4.70 0.55
CA VAL A 137 14.30 -4.42 -0.89
C VAL A 137 14.97 -5.50 -1.73
N ARG A 138 16.21 -5.89 -1.40
CA ARG A 138 16.90 -6.99 -2.11
C ARG A 138 16.13 -8.31 -2.01
N LYS A 139 15.55 -8.62 -0.85
CA LYS A 139 14.68 -9.79 -0.69
C LYS A 139 13.47 -9.71 -1.62
N LEU A 140 12.78 -8.58 -1.69
CA LEU A 140 11.63 -8.37 -2.57
C LEU A 140 12.02 -8.46 -4.06
N GLN A 141 13.17 -7.91 -4.44
CA GLN A 141 13.69 -8.00 -5.80
C GLN A 141 13.96 -9.46 -6.20
N ARG A 142 14.59 -10.23 -5.32
CA ARG A 142 14.89 -11.65 -5.57
C ARG A 142 13.63 -12.52 -5.59
N ASP A 143 12.73 -12.35 -4.61
CA ASP A 143 11.62 -13.27 -4.39
C ASP A 143 10.38 -12.92 -5.22
N LEU A 144 10.16 -11.65 -5.52
CA LEU A 144 8.95 -11.13 -6.18
C LEU A 144 9.23 -10.31 -7.43
N ARG A 145 10.50 -10.18 -7.83
CA ARG A 145 10.92 -9.33 -8.95
C ARG A 145 10.47 -7.87 -8.81
N PHE A 146 10.42 -7.38 -7.57
CA PHE A 146 10.07 -6.00 -7.29
C PHE A 146 11.06 -5.06 -7.97
N ARG A 147 10.54 -4.07 -8.70
CA ARG A 147 11.36 -3.10 -9.43
C ARG A 147 11.33 -1.77 -8.72
N VAL A 148 12.49 -1.32 -8.28
CA VAL A 148 12.69 -0.01 -7.65
C VAL A 148 14.11 0.45 -7.94
N SER A 149 14.29 1.75 -8.24
CA SER A 149 15.61 2.32 -8.45
C SER A 149 16.33 2.55 -7.12
N GLU A 150 17.66 2.52 -7.16
CA GLU A 150 18.50 2.83 -5.98
C GLU A 150 18.22 4.25 -5.44
N ASP A 151 17.99 5.20 -6.32
CA ASP A 151 17.64 6.58 -5.97
C ASP A 151 16.36 6.69 -5.12
N ILE A 152 15.34 5.86 -5.41
CA ILE A 152 14.12 5.79 -4.58
C ILE A 152 14.46 5.22 -3.19
N VAL A 153 15.31 4.20 -3.13
CA VAL A 153 15.73 3.57 -1.86
C VAL A 153 16.51 4.58 -1.02
N GLU A 154 17.47 5.28 -1.61
CA GLU A 154 18.27 6.29 -0.91
C GLU A 154 17.42 7.43 -0.37
N ARG A 155 16.52 7.97 -1.18
CA ARG A 155 15.59 9.02 -0.75
C ARG A 155 14.68 8.55 0.39
N ALA A 156 14.15 7.34 0.31
CA ALA A 156 13.30 6.80 1.36
C ALA A 156 14.07 6.66 2.69
N ILE A 157 15.33 6.22 2.66
CA ILE A 157 16.18 6.12 3.83
C ILE A 157 16.49 7.50 4.41
N ALA A 158 16.84 8.47 3.55
CA ALA A 158 17.12 9.84 3.98
C ALA A 158 15.92 10.48 4.70
N MET A 159 14.71 10.21 4.20
CA MET A 159 13.45 10.72 4.76
C MET A 159 12.90 9.87 5.91
N ALA A 160 13.55 8.78 6.32
CA ALA A 160 13.00 7.85 7.32
C ALA A 160 12.67 8.51 8.68
N GLY A 161 13.29 9.65 8.99
CA GLY A 161 12.99 10.45 10.18
C GLY A 161 11.71 11.26 10.11
N GLU A 162 11.20 11.52 8.91
CA GLU A 162 10.00 12.33 8.71
C GLU A 162 8.73 11.52 8.93
N PRO A 163 7.64 12.14 9.40
CA PRO A 163 6.34 11.48 9.53
C PRO A 163 5.84 10.88 8.21
N ILE A 164 5.09 9.79 8.31
CA ILE A 164 4.30 9.24 7.21
C ILE A 164 3.07 10.14 7.02
#